data_6eac8e51840b01ea2858ccf7cadda431
#
_entry.id   6eac8e51840b01ea2858ccf7cadda431
#
_cell.length_a   1.000
_cell.length_b   1.000
_cell.length_c   1.000
_cell.angle_alpha   90.00
_cell.angle_beta   90.00
_cell.angle_gamma   90.00
#
_symmetry.space_group_name_H-M   'P 1'
#
loop_
_entity.id
_entity.type
_entity.pdbx_description
1 polymer ?
#
loop_
_entity_poly.entity_id
_entity_poly.type
_entity_poly.pdbx_seq_one_letter_code
_entity_poly.pdbx_strand_id
1 'polypeptide(L)'
;MRAGGDVFHDLFRYTPRQIPKISPTTIQGCDLHAGECGTVGSVYYWNYTHDGKPQVAKDVIEAIDEAKRSVTFKLIEGDLLKVLKAIKVSFHVETDGDIDLITWTLEYEKLNDDVEDPITLLGFGIKLAKDIESHHLKAP
;
A
#
# COMPACT_ATOMS: atom_id res chain seq x y z
N MET A 1 -2.21 3.63 -14.94
CA MET A 1 -1.17 2.59 -15.02
C MET A 1 -1.48 1.64 -16.19
N ARG A 2 -0.50 1.29 -16.98
CA ARG A 2 -0.67 0.36 -18.11
C ARG A 2 -0.12 -1.00 -17.77
N ALA A 3 -0.84 -1.78 -17.01
CA ALA A 3 -0.28 -3.03 -16.51
C ALA A 3 -1.24 -4.23 -16.61
N GLY A 4 -2.40 -4.04 -17.20
CA GLY A 4 -3.45 -5.06 -17.18
C GLY A 4 -4.19 -5.03 -15.84
N GLY A 5 -5.49 -5.27 -15.89
CA GLY A 5 -6.42 -4.93 -14.82
C GLY A 5 -6.14 -5.50 -13.43
N ASP A 6 -5.44 -6.63 -13.32
CA ASP A 6 -5.29 -7.30 -12.04
C ASP A 6 -3.88 -7.23 -11.46
N VAL A 7 -2.91 -6.69 -12.21
CA VAL A 7 -1.50 -6.72 -11.77
C VAL A 7 -1.29 -6.05 -10.42
N PHE A 8 -1.81 -4.85 -10.26
CA PHE A 8 -1.61 -4.08 -9.02
C PHE A 8 -2.33 -4.75 -7.83
N HIS A 9 -3.59 -5.11 -8.02
CA HIS A 9 -4.39 -5.77 -7.00
C HIS A 9 -3.77 -7.10 -6.55
N ASP A 10 -3.40 -7.95 -7.52
CA ASP A 10 -2.85 -9.27 -7.23
C ASP A 10 -1.50 -9.18 -6.51
N LEU A 11 -0.68 -8.19 -6.86
CA LEU A 11 0.59 -7.98 -6.22
C LEU A 11 0.41 -7.70 -4.71
N PHE A 12 -0.49 -6.79 -4.34
CA PHE A 12 -0.74 -6.47 -2.94
C PHE A 12 -1.48 -7.57 -2.19
N ARG A 13 -2.35 -8.30 -2.88
CA ARG A 13 -3.15 -9.34 -2.25
C ARG A 13 -2.39 -10.66 -2.11
N TYR A 14 -1.78 -11.12 -3.19
CA TYR A 14 -1.21 -12.48 -3.22
C TYR A 14 0.30 -12.52 -3.03
N THR A 15 1.00 -11.50 -3.50
CA THR A 15 2.47 -11.48 -3.50
C THR A 15 3.07 -10.18 -2.97
N PRO A 16 2.60 -9.64 -1.81
CA PRO A 16 3.12 -8.36 -1.32
C PRO A 16 4.61 -8.41 -1.00
N ARG A 17 5.17 -9.58 -0.72
CA ARG A 17 6.61 -9.73 -0.44
C ARG A 17 7.49 -9.54 -1.68
N GLN A 18 6.90 -9.46 -2.87
CA GLN A 18 7.62 -9.12 -4.09
C GLN A 18 7.82 -7.60 -4.26
N ILE A 19 7.02 -6.79 -3.57
CA ILE A 19 7.05 -5.33 -3.70
C ILE A 19 8.42 -4.72 -3.40
N PRO A 20 9.16 -5.15 -2.36
CA PRO A 20 10.51 -4.61 -2.12
C PRO A 20 11.50 -4.85 -3.27
N LYS A 21 11.31 -5.90 -4.05
CA LYS A 21 12.14 -6.18 -5.23
C LYS A 21 11.80 -5.28 -6.40
N ILE A 22 10.55 -4.82 -6.47
CA ILE A 22 10.03 -3.98 -7.56
C ILE A 22 10.30 -2.50 -7.27
N SER A 23 10.12 -2.07 -6.03
CA SER A 23 10.26 -0.68 -5.62
C SER A 23 11.17 -0.56 -4.38
N PRO A 24 12.47 -0.89 -4.51
CA PRO A 24 13.36 -0.97 -3.35
C PRO A 24 13.68 0.38 -2.69
N THR A 25 13.51 1.50 -3.41
CA THR A 25 13.71 2.83 -2.83
C THR A 25 12.51 3.27 -2.01
N THR A 26 11.34 2.68 -2.21
CA THR A 26 10.10 3.02 -1.53
C THR A 26 9.81 2.04 -0.39
N ILE A 27 9.90 0.74 -0.67
CA ILE A 27 9.64 -0.32 0.31
C ILE A 27 10.85 -1.26 0.35
N GLN A 28 11.46 -1.38 1.54
CA GLN A 28 12.66 -2.19 1.74
C GLN A 28 12.36 -3.59 2.23
N GLY A 29 11.21 -3.82 2.83
CA GLY A 29 10.84 -5.15 3.31
C GLY A 29 9.36 -5.31 3.56
N CYS A 30 8.89 -6.56 3.48
CA CYS A 30 7.52 -6.94 3.79
C CYS A 30 7.51 -8.38 4.30
N ASP A 31 7.06 -8.58 5.53
CA ASP A 31 6.97 -9.90 6.16
C ASP A 31 5.56 -10.19 6.64
N LEU A 32 5.10 -11.43 6.44
CA LEU A 32 3.83 -11.89 6.97
C LEU A 32 4.03 -12.32 8.43
N HIS A 33 3.37 -11.63 9.37
CA HIS A 33 3.49 -11.89 10.80
C HIS A 33 2.38 -12.78 11.36
N ALA A 34 1.20 -12.77 10.75
CA ALA A 34 0.08 -13.59 11.21
C ALA A 34 -0.93 -13.81 10.09
N GLY A 35 -1.68 -14.90 10.17
CA GLY A 35 -2.71 -15.25 9.19
C GLY A 35 -2.14 -15.86 7.92
N GLU A 36 -2.99 -15.98 6.92
CA GLU A 36 -2.61 -16.46 5.60
C GLU A 36 -2.50 -15.30 4.62
N CYS A 37 -1.46 -15.31 3.79
CA CYS A 37 -1.24 -14.28 2.79
C CYS A 37 -2.49 -14.09 1.91
N GLY A 38 -2.92 -12.85 1.75
CA GLY A 38 -4.05 -12.51 0.89
C GLY A 38 -5.43 -12.71 1.51
N THR A 39 -5.51 -12.89 2.82
CA THR A 39 -6.80 -13.05 3.50
C THR A 39 -7.07 -11.89 4.45
N VAL A 40 -8.36 -11.61 4.69
CA VAL A 40 -8.78 -10.66 5.73
C VAL A 40 -8.28 -11.16 7.08
N GLY A 41 -7.69 -10.26 7.86
CA GLY A 41 -7.09 -10.60 9.15
C GLY A 41 -5.62 -10.95 9.10
N SER A 42 -5.01 -11.10 7.92
CA SER A 42 -3.56 -11.28 7.82
C SER A 42 -2.81 -10.01 8.23
N VAL A 43 -1.67 -10.19 8.88
CA VAL A 43 -0.87 -9.09 9.44
C VAL A 43 0.48 -9.06 8.75
N TYR A 44 0.84 -7.89 8.22
CA TYR A 44 2.12 -7.66 7.54
C TYR A 44 2.95 -6.65 8.29
N TYR A 45 4.26 -6.86 8.28
CA TYR A 45 5.25 -5.91 8.78
C TYR A 45 6.01 -5.33 7.60
N TRP A 46 5.98 -4.01 7.47
CA TRP A 46 6.61 -3.29 6.36
C TRP A 46 7.78 -2.43 6.84
N ASN A 47 8.88 -2.45 6.08
CA ASN A 47 9.94 -1.47 6.18
C ASN A 47 9.88 -0.60 4.93
N TYR A 48 9.75 0.70 5.10
CA TYR A 48 9.57 1.64 3.99
C TYR A 48 10.29 2.96 4.26
N THR A 49 10.42 3.77 3.21
CA THR A 49 11.02 5.10 3.30
C THR A 49 9.96 6.14 2.92
N HIS A 50 9.71 7.07 3.82
CA HIS A 50 8.75 8.14 3.64
C HIS A 50 9.42 9.47 3.98
N ASP A 51 9.38 10.43 3.06
CA ASP A 51 10.05 11.74 3.20
C ASP A 51 11.54 11.59 3.53
N GLY A 52 12.21 10.62 2.89
CA GLY A 52 13.63 10.38 3.08
C GLY A 52 13.99 9.69 4.39
N LYS A 53 13.01 9.26 5.18
CA LYS A 53 13.23 8.64 6.48
C LYS A 53 12.80 7.18 6.49
N PRO A 54 13.67 6.25 6.97
CA PRO A 54 13.26 4.87 7.17
C PRO A 54 12.19 4.78 8.25
N GLN A 55 11.13 4.05 7.97
CA GLN A 55 10.01 3.86 8.90
C GLN A 55 9.55 2.42 8.90
N VAL A 56 8.78 2.04 9.90
CA VAL A 56 8.17 0.72 9.99
C VAL A 56 6.67 0.85 10.19
N ALA A 57 5.94 -0.13 9.69
CA ALA A 57 4.50 -0.22 9.86
C ALA A 57 4.08 -1.68 9.97
N LYS A 58 3.17 -1.94 10.90
CA LYS A 58 2.50 -3.22 11.01
C LYS A 58 1.04 -2.98 10.75
N ASP A 59 0.48 -3.66 9.76
CA ASP A 59 -0.91 -3.49 9.39
C ASP A 59 -1.63 -4.82 9.24
N VAL A 60 -2.95 -4.75 9.28
CA VAL A 60 -3.83 -5.88 9.06
C VAL A 60 -4.69 -5.59 7.83
N ILE A 61 -4.91 -6.61 7.00
CA ILE A 61 -5.89 -6.50 5.93
C ILE A 61 -7.28 -6.50 6.58
N GLU A 62 -7.96 -5.36 6.52
CA GLU A 62 -9.28 -5.18 7.11
C GLU A 62 -10.40 -5.59 6.17
N ALA A 63 -10.24 -5.32 4.87
CA ALA A 63 -11.25 -5.59 3.87
C ALA A 63 -10.64 -5.86 2.50
N ILE A 64 -11.28 -6.73 1.74
CA ILE A 64 -10.96 -7.01 0.34
C ILE A 64 -12.26 -7.01 -0.44
N ASP A 65 -12.30 -6.27 -1.55
CA ASP A 65 -13.44 -6.25 -2.47
C ASP A 65 -12.94 -6.65 -3.87
N GLU A 66 -13.24 -7.86 -4.28
CA GLU A 66 -12.83 -8.41 -5.57
C GLU A 66 -13.42 -7.66 -6.76
N ALA A 67 -14.68 -7.24 -6.64
CA ALA A 67 -15.36 -6.55 -7.74
C ALA A 67 -14.75 -5.18 -8.03
N LYS A 68 -14.32 -4.48 -6.99
CA LYS A 68 -13.66 -3.17 -7.08
C LYS A 68 -12.14 -3.29 -7.18
N ARG A 69 -11.61 -4.48 -7.04
CA ARG A 69 -10.16 -4.73 -6.93
C ARG A 69 -9.54 -3.82 -5.87
N SER A 70 -10.16 -3.82 -4.68
CA SER A 70 -9.73 -2.98 -3.56
C SER A 70 -9.24 -3.81 -2.39
N VAL A 71 -8.28 -3.23 -1.67
CA VAL A 71 -7.76 -3.78 -0.41
C VAL A 71 -7.63 -2.62 0.57
N THR A 72 -8.07 -2.86 1.82
CA THR A 72 -7.95 -1.88 2.90
C THR A 72 -7.02 -2.42 3.97
N PHE A 73 -5.99 -1.65 4.29
CA PHE A 73 -5.03 -1.94 5.34
C PHE A 73 -5.27 -0.99 6.52
N LYS A 74 -5.35 -1.54 7.72
CA LYS A 74 -5.42 -0.76 8.95
C LYS A 74 -4.10 -0.86 9.69
N LEU A 75 -3.44 0.26 9.96
CA LEU A 75 -2.23 0.28 10.79
C LEU A 75 -2.57 -0.08 12.22
N ILE A 76 -1.78 -1.00 12.79
CA ILE A 76 -1.92 -1.43 14.19
C ILE A 76 -0.68 -1.06 15.02
N GLU A 77 0.49 -0.92 14.38
CA GLU A 77 1.72 -0.45 15.00
C GLU A 77 2.58 0.27 13.96
N GLY A 78 3.46 1.17 14.41
CA GLY A 78 4.44 1.80 13.54
C GLY A 78 4.64 3.28 13.79
N ASP A 79 5.57 3.86 13.02
CA ASP A 79 5.98 5.25 13.21
C ASP A 79 4.86 6.27 12.98
N LEU A 80 3.96 6.02 12.04
CA LEU A 80 2.84 6.92 11.80
C LEU A 80 1.89 7.03 12.99
N LEU A 81 1.78 6.00 13.80
CA LEU A 81 0.91 6.02 14.98
C LEU A 81 1.49 6.83 16.14
N LYS A 82 2.70 7.38 15.99
CA LYS A 82 3.26 8.36 16.93
C LYS A 82 2.63 9.74 16.77
N VAL A 83 2.10 10.05 15.60
CA VAL A 83 1.49 11.35 15.28
C VAL A 83 0.03 11.24 14.86
N LEU A 84 -0.42 10.06 14.44
CA LEU A 84 -1.81 9.80 14.09
C LEU A 84 -2.42 8.83 15.09
N LYS A 85 -3.64 9.11 15.52
CA LYS A 85 -4.39 8.23 16.41
C LYS A 85 -4.80 6.95 15.71
N ALA A 86 -5.17 7.07 14.42
CA ALA A 86 -5.55 5.94 13.58
C ALA A 86 -5.29 6.29 12.12
N ILE A 87 -5.00 5.30 11.31
CA ILE A 87 -4.93 5.45 9.86
C ILE A 87 -5.29 4.14 9.16
N LYS A 88 -6.10 4.26 8.11
CA LYS A 88 -6.39 3.20 7.17
C LYS A 88 -5.95 3.65 5.78
N VAL A 89 -5.28 2.77 5.06
CA VAL A 89 -4.83 3.01 3.70
C VAL A 89 -5.55 2.00 2.82
N SER A 90 -6.22 2.48 1.79
CA SER A 90 -6.87 1.58 0.83
C SER A 90 -6.56 2.02 -0.59
N PHE A 91 -6.68 1.06 -1.52
CA PHE A 91 -6.65 1.37 -2.94
C PHE A 91 -7.77 0.62 -3.64
N HIS A 92 -8.18 1.13 -4.79
CA HIS A 92 -9.00 0.39 -5.72
C HIS A 92 -8.52 0.65 -7.14
N VAL A 93 -8.85 -0.27 -8.03
CA VAL A 93 -8.41 -0.25 -9.43
C VAL A 93 -9.62 -0.23 -10.34
N GLU A 94 -9.67 0.75 -11.25
CA GLU A 94 -10.64 0.83 -12.32
C GLU A 94 -9.92 0.69 -13.65
N THR A 95 -10.48 -0.08 -14.58
CA THR A 95 -9.90 -0.26 -15.91
C THR A 95 -10.73 0.48 -16.94
N ASP A 96 -10.07 1.32 -17.74
CA ASP A 96 -10.68 2.02 -18.87
C ASP A 96 -9.81 1.75 -20.12
N GLY A 97 -10.25 0.81 -20.95
CA GLY A 97 -9.48 0.35 -22.09
C GLY A 97 -8.16 -0.30 -21.67
N ASP A 98 -7.04 0.27 -22.09
CA ASP A 98 -5.70 -0.23 -21.76
C ASP A 98 -5.11 0.37 -20.49
N ILE A 99 -5.84 1.26 -19.82
CA ILE A 99 -5.35 2.02 -18.68
C ILE A 99 -6.05 1.58 -17.42
N ASP A 100 -5.27 1.29 -16.38
CA ASP A 100 -5.75 1.05 -15.03
C ASP A 100 -5.59 2.32 -14.22
N LEU A 101 -6.69 2.80 -13.66
CA LEU A 101 -6.69 3.93 -12.75
C LEU A 101 -6.64 3.41 -11.32
N ILE A 102 -5.58 3.76 -10.60
CA ILE A 102 -5.41 3.37 -9.21
C ILE A 102 -5.73 4.56 -8.32
N THR A 103 -6.70 4.39 -7.43
CA THR A 103 -7.11 5.42 -6.49
C THR A 103 -6.68 5.01 -5.08
N TRP A 104 -5.86 5.85 -4.45
CA TRP A 104 -5.46 5.70 -3.06
C TRP A 104 -6.37 6.52 -2.17
N THR A 105 -6.78 5.94 -1.05
CA THR A 105 -7.61 6.61 -0.06
C THR A 105 -6.98 6.47 1.32
N LEU A 106 -6.84 7.60 2.01
CA LEU A 106 -6.38 7.64 3.40
C LEU A 106 -7.54 8.06 4.30
N GLU A 107 -7.85 7.24 5.30
CA GLU A 107 -8.77 7.61 6.38
C GLU A 107 -7.94 7.68 7.65
N TYR A 108 -7.90 8.85 8.29
CA TYR A 108 -7.00 9.05 9.43
C TYR A 108 -7.62 9.97 10.48
N GLU A 109 -7.08 9.85 11.69
CA GLU A 109 -7.39 10.74 12.80
C GLU A 109 -6.07 11.23 13.40
N LYS A 110 -5.89 12.54 13.51
CA LYS A 110 -4.68 13.14 14.06
C LYS A 110 -4.73 13.09 15.60
N LEU A 111 -3.57 12.97 16.25
CA LEU A 111 -3.49 13.01 17.71
C LEU A 111 -3.88 14.38 18.25
N ASN A 112 -3.54 15.46 17.52
CA ASN A 112 -3.91 16.83 17.86
C ASN A 112 -3.87 17.70 16.60
N ASP A 113 -4.31 18.94 16.72
CA ASP A 113 -4.42 19.87 15.59
C ASP A 113 -3.07 20.33 15.02
N ASP A 114 -1.99 20.17 15.78
CA ASP A 114 -0.64 20.56 15.33
C ASP A 114 0.00 19.54 14.39
N VAL A 115 -0.58 18.36 14.28
CA VAL A 115 -0.10 17.33 13.35
C VAL A 115 -0.52 17.68 11.93
N GLU A 116 0.42 17.64 10.99
CA GLU A 116 0.12 17.87 9.58
C GLU A 116 -0.68 16.69 8.99
N ASP A 117 -1.52 16.99 8.01
CA ASP A 117 -2.21 15.95 7.26
C ASP A 117 -1.20 15.10 6.48
N PRO A 118 -1.35 13.76 6.44
CA PRO A 118 -0.36 12.87 5.83
C PRO A 118 -0.45 12.84 4.29
N ILE A 119 -0.48 14.00 3.65
CA ILE A 119 -0.62 14.15 2.20
C ILE A 119 0.54 13.50 1.45
N THR A 120 1.74 13.55 2.02
CA THR A 120 2.94 12.97 1.41
C THR A 120 2.84 11.45 1.24
N LEU A 121 1.97 10.78 2.00
CA LEU A 121 1.70 9.35 1.80
C LEU A 121 0.99 9.07 0.47
N LEU A 122 0.20 10.02 -0.03
CA LEU A 122 -0.41 9.88 -1.35
C LEU A 122 0.66 9.90 -2.45
N GLY A 123 1.66 10.78 -2.32
CA GLY A 123 2.81 10.80 -3.22
C GLY A 123 3.61 9.50 -3.17
N PHE A 124 3.77 8.92 -1.99
CA PHE A 124 4.38 7.61 -1.79
C PHE A 124 3.63 6.53 -2.57
N GLY A 125 2.29 6.50 -2.47
CA GLY A 125 1.46 5.54 -3.20
C GLY A 125 1.55 5.72 -4.72
N ILE A 126 1.58 6.95 -5.20
CA ILE A 126 1.72 7.26 -6.64
C ILE A 126 3.08 6.76 -7.15
N LYS A 127 4.16 7.01 -6.43
CA LYS A 127 5.49 6.53 -6.81
C LYS A 127 5.54 5.01 -6.85
N LEU A 128 4.95 4.36 -5.85
CA LEU A 128 4.88 2.90 -5.79
C LEU A 128 4.14 2.33 -7.01
N ALA A 129 3.02 2.92 -7.39
CA ALA A 129 2.25 2.51 -8.56
C ALA A 129 3.05 2.68 -9.85
N LYS A 130 3.81 3.77 -9.99
CA LYS A 130 4.68 4.00 -11.16
C LYS A 130 5.81 2.98 -11.24
N ASP A 131 6.42 2.62 -10.12
CA ASP A 131 7.47 1.62 -10.08
C ASP A 131 6.94 0.23 -10.47
N ILE A 132 5.75 -0.12 -10.02
CA ILE A 132 5.09 -1.37 -10.38
C ILE A 132 4.77 -1.40 -11.88
N GLU A 133 4.26 -0.32 -12.43
CA GLU A 133 4.00 -0.21 -13.87
C GLU A 133 5.27 -0.40 -14.69
N SER A 134 6.34 0.32 -14.32
CA SER A 134 7.63 0.21 -15.01
C SER A 134 8.19 -1.20 -14.98
N HIS A 135 8.09 -1.87 -13.85
CA HIS A 135 8.55 -3.25 -13.70
C HIS A 135 7.75 -4.19 -14.59
N HIS A 136 6.43 -4.06 -14.60
CA HIS A 136 5.56 -4.90 -15.41
C HIS A 136 5.81 -4.73 -16.91
N LEU A 137 5.96 -3.48 -17.36
CA LEU A 137 6.20 -3.18 -18.78
C LEU A 137 7.56 -3.63 -19.27
N LYS A 138 8.54 -3.80 -18.39
CA LYS A 138 9.89 -4.31 -18.72
C LYS A 138 9.97 -5.83 -18.68
N ALA A 139 9.02 -6.49 -18.05
CA ALA A 139 9.01 -7.95 -17.96
C ALA A 139 8.77 -8.56 -19.33
N PRO A 140 9.52 -9.60 -19.71
CA PRO A 140 9.29 -10.30 -20.97
C PRO A 140 7.98 -11.06 -20.99
#